data_a99ea51f0e435129aa33eb6589b58058
#
_entry.id   a99ea51f0e435129aa33eb6589b58058
#
_cell.length_a   1.000
_cell.length_b   1.000
_cell.length_c   1.000
_cell.angle_alpha   90.00
_cell.angle_beta   90.00
_cell.angle_gamma   90.00
#
_symmetry.space_group_name_H-M   'P 1'
#
loop_
_entity.id
_entity.type
_entity.pdbx_description
1 polymer ?
#
loop_
_entity_poly.entity_id
_entity_poly.type
_entity_poly.pdbx_seq_one_letter_code
_entity_poly.pdbx_strand_id
1 'polypeptide(L)'
;MDGVARGSRFRVKGRTLGVAHRGASRYAPENTLAAFRLALEHGVRAVECDVRRTQDGYLVVIHDPAVDRTTDGRGDVGSLTLESLRRLDAGRWFGSEFAGERVPLLQEVLEAIRGRALIKVEIKNDPSPSEGIEQEVADVIRRHRMEDDALVMSFDHRIIRELRSAAPRLATGILYAARLVDPIAAARGAAADALCVDWGYVDRDLVDTAHRAGLGVFVWTVDDEQAIRRCADLGVDGITSNDTRLIARLLGGA
;
A
#
# COMPACT_ATOMS: atom_id res chain seq x y z
N MET A 1 14.71 22.71 14.40
CA MET A 1 13.87 21.49 14.58
C MET A 1 14.26 20.56 13.45
N ASP A 2 15.13 19.60 13.76
CA ASP A 2 15.60 18.61 12.79
C ASP A 2 14.40 17.75 12.39
N GLY A 3 13.84 18.04 11.22
CA GLY A 3 12.72 17.30 10.69
C GLY A 3 13.13 15.86 10.39
N VAL A 4 12.48 14.90 11.01
CA VAL A 4 12.58 13.48 10.67
C VAL A 4 12.37 13.34 9.16
N ALA A 5 13.31 12.70 8.47
CA ALA A 5 13.21 12.52 7.02
C ALA A 5 11.93 11.75 6.68
N ARG A 6 11.21 12.22 5.65
CA ARG A 6 9.97 11.57 5.19
C ARG A 6 10.21 10.09 4.93
N GLY A 7 9.29 9.24 5.39
CA GLY A 7 9.39 7.80 5.21
C GLY A 7 10.52 7.11 5.97
N SER A 8 11.22 7.81 6.88
CA SER A 8 12.31 7.22 7.66
C SER A 8 11.87 6.00 8.48
N ARG A 9 10.59 5.95 8.90
CA ARG A 9 10.03 4.80 9.62
C ARG A 9 9.89 3.55 8.74
N PHE A 10 9.84 3.72 7.42
CA PHE A 10 9.83 2.63 6.43
C PHE A 10 11.25 2.16 6.05
N ARG A 11 12.29 2.89 6.44
CA ARG A 11 13.68 2.64 6.06
C ARG A 11 14.54 2.48 7.29
N VAL A 12 14.64 1.27 7.79
CA VAL A 12 15.47 0.96 8.95
C VAL A 12 16.80 0.37 8.46
N LYS A 13 17.91 1.05 8.73
CA LYS A 13 19.23 0.63 8.27
C LYS A 13 19.52 -0.83 8.63
N GLY A 14 19.87 -1.62 7.63
CA GLY A 14 20.21 -3.05 7.79
C GLY A 14 19.01 -3.96 8.02
N ARG A 15 17.78 -3.48 7.80
CA ARG A 15 16.55 -4.30 7.95
C ARG A 15 15.62 -4.08 6.77
N THR A 16 15.05 -5.18 6.28
CA THR A 16 13.98 -5.15 5.28
C THR A 16 12.63 -5.28 5.98
N LEU A 17 11.72 -4.35 5.70
CA LEU A 17 10.37 -4.32 6.27
C LEU A 17 9.45 -5.33 5.55
N GLY A 18 8.83 -6.24 6.29
CA GLY A 18 7.75 -7.08 5.77
C GLY A 18 6.43 -6.29 5.73
N VAL A 19 5.78 -6.25 4.56
CA VAL A 19 4.52 -5.52 4.32
C VAL A 19 3.42 -6.50 3.92
N ALA A 20 2.29 -6.49 4.63
CA ALA A 20 1.12 -7.32 4.34
C ALA A 20 0.32 -6.73 3.16
N HIS A 21 0.35 -7.37 1.99
CA HIS A 21 -0.35 -6.97 0.78
C HIS A 21 -1.86 -7.09 0.93
N ARG A 22 -2.58 -5.98 0.97
CA ARG A 22 -4.04 -5.92 1.21
C ARG A 22 -4.45 -6.59 2.53
N GLY A 23 -3.57 -6.49 3.56
CA GLY A 23 -3.67 -7.27 4.79
C GLY A 23 -3.12 -8.69 4.65
N ALA A 24 -3.61 -9.63 5.44
CA ALA A 24 -3.23 -11.05 5.37
C ALA A 24 -3.98 -11.78 4.23
N SER A 25 -3.85 -11.30 2.99
CA SER A 25 -4.69 -11.66 1.85
C SER A 25 -4.62 -13.15 1.44
N ARG A 26 -3.58 -13.88 1.86
CA ARG A 26 -3.51 -15.33 1.71
C ARG A 26 -4.43 -16.08 2.70
N TYR A 27 -4.84 -15.46 3.80
CA TYR A 27 -5.52 -16.09 4.93
C TYR A 27 -6.88 -15.46 5.26
N ALA A 28 -7.19 -14.31 4.70
CA ALA A 28 -8.45 -13.58 4.88
C ALA A 28 -8.77 -12.77 3.61
N PRO A 29 -10.04 -12.38 3.38
CA PRO A 29 -10.42 -11.63 2.19
C PRO A 29 -9.65 -10.30 2.10
N GLU A 30 -8.96 -10.09 0.98
CA GLU A 30 -8.11 -8.92 0.74
C GLU A 30 -8.85 -7.60 1.01
N ASN A 31 -8.12 -6.60 1.49
CA ASN A 31 -8.65 -5.24 1.71
C ASN A 31 -9.83 -5.16 2.69
N THR A 32 -10.05 -6.16 3.56
CA THR A 32 -11.06 -6.12 4.63
C THR A 32 -10.43 -5.85 6.00
N LEU A 33 -11.23 -5.40 6.97
CA LEU A 33 -10.76 -5.21 8.34
C LEU A 33 -10.28 -6.53 8.97
N ALA A 34 -10.89 -7.67 8.61
CA ALA A 34 -10.43 -8.99 9.03
C ALA A 34 -9.01 -9.26 8.56
N ALA A 35 -8.69 -8.98 7.28
CA ALA A 35 -7.35 -9.18 6.73
C ALA A 35 -6.29 -8.30 7.42
N PHE A 36 -6.60 -7.03 7.72
CA PHE A 36 -5.67 -6.14 8.40
C PHE A 36 -5.43 -6.56 9.85
N ARG A 37 -6.48 -6.93 10.60
CA ARG A 37 -6.37 -7.43 11.97
C ARG A 37 -5.53 -8.70 12.02
N LEU A 38 -5.79 -9.64 11.11
CA LEU A 38 -5.05 -10.90 11.03
C LEU A 38 -3.57 -10.67 10.68
N ALA A 39 -3.25 -9.69 9.82
CA ALA A 39 -1.85 -9.31 9.54
C ALA A 39 -1.11 -8.86 10.82
N LEU A 40 -1.78 -8.05 11.67
CA LEU A 40 -1.22 -7.62 12.95
C LEU A 40 -1.05 -8.80 13.94
N GLU A 41 -1.98 -9.74 13.96
CA GLU A 41 -1.90 -10.98 14.77
C GLU A 41 -0.74 -11.87 14.33
N HIS A 42 -0.44 -11.91 13.02
CA HIS A 42 0.74 -12.60 12.50
C HIS A 42 2.07 -11.87 12.80
N GLY A 43 2.02 -10.71 13.47
CA GLY A 43 3.21 -9.95 13.88
C GLY A 43 3.79 -9.03 12.81
N VAL A 44 3.10 -8.82 11.68
CA VAL A 44 3.54 -7.88 10.65
C VAL A 44 3.35 -6.43 11.15
N ARG A 45 4.34 -5.57 10.88
CA ARG A 45 4.40 -4.19 11.37
C ARG A 45 4.14 -3.15 10.28
N ALA A 46 3.84 -3.58 9.07
CA ALA A 46 3.39 -2.71 7.98
C ALA A 46 2.34 -3.41 7.14
N VAL A 47 1.32 -2.69 6.75
CA VAL A 47 0.26 -3.17 5.85
C VAL A 47 0.22 -2.32 4.60
N GLU A 48 -0.36 -2.87 3.56
CA GLU A 48 -0.63 -2.15 2.32
C GLU A 48 -2.13 -2.27 2.00
N CYS A 49 -2.71 -1.23 1.41
CA CYS A 49 -4.09 -1.21 0.96
C CYS A 49 -4.26 -0.39 -0.32
N ASP A 50 -5.32 -0.71 -1.07
CA ASP A 50 -5.73 -0.03 -2.31
C ASP A 50 -6.92 0.89 -2.06
N VAL A 51 -6.86 2.13 -2.54
CA VAL A 51 -7.92 3.12 -2.33
C VAL A 51 -8.55 3.56 -3.64
N ARG A 52 -9.89 3.53 -3.67
CA ARG A 52 -10.73 4.09 -4.74
C ARG A 52 -11.78 5.02 -4.15
N ARG A 53 -12.42 5.82 -5.01
CA ARG A 53 -13.48 6.75 -4.63
C ARG A 53 -14.84 6.29 -5.14
N THR A 54 -15.85 6.31 -4.27
CA THR A 54 -17.25 6.05 -4.64
C THR A 54 -17.86 7.21 -5.40
N GLN A 55 -19.06 7.00 -5.98
CA GLN A 55 -19.82 8.03 -6.68
C GLN A 55 -20.09 9.27 -5.81
N ASP A 56 -20.36 9.05 -4.53
CA ASP A 56 -20.69 10.10 -3.55
C ASP A 56 -19.48 10.58 -2.74
N GLY A 57 -18.23 10.30 -3.23
CA GLY A 57 -16.98 10.91 -2.75
C GLY A 57 -16.32 10.25 -1.55
N TYR A 58 -16.69 9.03 -1.17
CA TYR A 58 -16.02 8.32 -0.08
C TYR A 58 -14.81 7.52 -0.55
N LEU A 59 -13.74 7.54 0.23
CA LEU A 59 -12.54 6.73 0.00
C LEU A 59 -12.74 5.34 0.59
N VAL A 60 -12.86 4.34 -0.28
CA VAL A 60 -13.07 2.93 0.06
C VAL A 60 -11.83 2.11 -0.27
N VAL A 61 -11.64 1.02 0.48
CA VAL A 61 -10.46 0.17 0.34
C VAL A 61 -10.82 -1.07 -0.46
N ILE A 62 -10.48 -1.02 -1.76
CA ILE A 62 -10.74 -2.07 -2.74
C ILE A 62 -9.78 -1.94 -3.93
N HIS A 63 -9.27 -3.07 -4.44
CA HIS A 63 -8.28 -3.07 -5.53
C HIS A 63 -8.89 -2.79 -6.90
N ASP A 64 -9.86 -3.62 -7.30
CA ASP A 64 -10.41 -3.59 -8.66
C ASP A 64 -11.31 -2.38 -8.88
N PRO A 65 -11.43 -1.88 -10.11
CA PRO A 65 -12.41 -0.82 -10.41
C PRO A 65 -13.86 -1.30 -10.23
N ALA A 66 -14.12 -2.61 -10.35
CA ALA A 66 -15.43 -3.22 -10.13
C ALA A 66 -15.47 -4.06 -8.85
N VAL A 67 -16.63 -4.17 -8.23
CA VAL A 67 -16.84 -4.94 -6.98
C VAL A 67 -16.97 -6.45 -7.20
N ASP A 68 -17.05 -6.90 -8.44
CA ASP A 68 -17.49 -8.25 -8.86
C ASP A 68 -16.61 -9.40 -8.32
N ARG A 69 -15.29 -9.20 -8.21
CA ARG A 69 -14.36 -10.27 -7.81
C ARG A 69 -14.35 -10.52 -6.31
N THR A 70 -14.48 -9.48 -5.52
CA THR A 70 -14.27 -9.54 -4.06
C THR A 70 -15.53 -9.25 -3.26
N THR A 71 -16.70 -9.18 -3.91
CA THR A 71 -18.00 -9.06 -3.24
C THR A 71 -19.06 -9.91 -3.91
N ASP A 72 -20.25 -9.97 -3.30
CA ASP A 72 -21.46 -10.59 -3.88
C ASP A 72 -22.24 -9.64 -4.80
N GLY A 73 -21.73 -8.41 -5.03
CA GLY A 73 -22.32 -7.42 -5.92
C GLY A 73 -21.72 -7.37 -7.31
N ARG A 74 -22.16 -6.39 -8.10
CA ARG A 74 -21.67 -6.12 -9.45
C ARG A 74 -21.63 -4.61 -9.73
N GLY A 75 -20.68 -4.20 -10.58
CA GLY A 75 -20.57 -2.84 -11.11
C GLY A 75 -19.34 -2.08 -10.60
N ASP A 76 -19.13 -0.91 -11.19
CA ASP A 76 -17.95 -0.10 -10.91
C ASP A 76 -18.08 0.66 -9.58
N VAL A 77 -17.04 0.65 -8.79
CA VAL A 77 -16.94 1.37 -7.50
C VAL A 77 -17.30 2.84 -7.65
N GLY A 78 -16.78 3.51 -8.69
CA GLY A 78 -17.07 4.91 -8.99
C GLY A 78 -18.52 5.22 -9.40
N SER A 79 -19.32 4.18 -9.66
CA SER A 79 -20.75 4.29 -9.99
C SER A 79 -21.68 3.92 -8.82
N LEU A 80 -21.11 3.42 -7.71
CA LEU A 80 -21.84 3.04 -6.51
C LEU A 80 -21.70 4.10 -5.41
N THR A 81 -22.81 4.34 -4.69
CA THR A 81 -22.76 5.12 -3.44
C THR A 81 -22.17 4.27 -2.31
N LEU A 82 -21.63 4.91 -1.27
CA LEU A 82 -21.17 4.22 -0.07
C LEU A 82 -22.26 3.32 0.53
N GLU A 83 -23.50 3.80 0.60
CA GLU A 83 -24.63 3.03 1.11
C GLU A 83 -24.83 1.71 0.33
N SER A 84 -24.79 1.78 -1.00
CA SER A 84 -24.92 0.60 -1.86
C SER A 84 -23.76 -0.38 -1.68
N LEU A 85 -22.53 0.15 -1.62
CA LEU A 85 -21.32 -0.64 -1.46
C LEU A 85 -21.27 -1.34 -0.08
N ARG A 86 -21.75 -0.68 0.98
CA ARG A 86 -21.83 -1.23 2.34
C ARG A 86 -22.83 -2.36 2.53
N ARG A 87 -23.74 -2.57 1.58
CA ARG A 87 -24.68 -3.71 1.60
C ARG A 87 -24.05 -4.99 1.09
N LEU A 88 -22.94 -4.89 0.34
CA LEU A 88 -22.26 -6.03 -0.27
C LEU A 88 -21.47 -6.82 0.77
N ASP A 89 -21.46 -8.14 0.61
CA ASP A 89 -20.62 -9.05 1.39
C ASP A 89 -19.25 -9.17 0.71
N ALA A 90 -18.20 -8.66 1.37
CA ALA A 90 -16.84 -8.68 0.88
C ALA A 90 -15.99 -9.84 1.44
N GLY A 91 -16.60 -10.76 2.17
CA GLY A 91 -15.87 -11.86 2.81
C GLY A 91 -16.24 -13.25 2.31
N ARG A 92 -17.51 -13.50 2.01
CA ARG A 92 -18.06 -14.83 1.68
C ARG A 92 -17.37 -15.50 0.49
N TRP A 93 -16.89 -14.72 -0.49
CA TRP A 93 -16.17 -15.24 -1.66
C TRP A 93 -14.86 -15.94 -1.28
N PHE A 94 -14.25 -15.53 -0.16
CA PHE A 94 -13.00 -16.10 0.34
C PHE A 94 -13.26 -17.33 1.23
N GLY A 95 -14.26 -17.23 2.12
CA GLY A 95 -14.66 -18.32 3.04
C GLY A 95 -15.90 -17.95 3.83
N SER A 96 -16.71 -18.95 4.18
CA SER A 96 -17.97 -18.76 4.92
C SER A 96 -17.75 -18.12 6.30
N GLU A 97 -16.59 -18.32 6.91
CA GLU A 97 -16.18 -17.74 8.20
C GLU A 97 -16.02 -16.21 8.15
N PHE A 98 -15.82 -15.65 6.94
CA PHE A 98 -15.73 -14.22 6.71
C PHE A 98 -17.03 -13.61 6.19
N ALA A 99 -18.12 -14.39 6.13
CA ALA A 99 -19.41 -13.86 5.69
C ALA A 99 -19.82 -12.65 6.54
N GLY A 100 -20.23 -11.58 5.86
CA GLY A 100 -20.60 -10.33 6.54
C GLY A 100 -19.49 -9.29 6.62
N GLU A 101 -18.23 -9.59 6.23
CA GLU A 101 -17.21 -8.56 6.03
C GLU A 101 -17.69 -7.55 4.98
N ARG A 102 -17.28 -6.29 5.16
CA ARG A 102 -17.67 -5.18 4.29
C ARG A 102 -16.44 -4.55 3.65
N VAL A 103 -16.63 -3.89 2.51
CA VAL A 103 -15.61 -3.01 1.93
C VAL A 103 -15.39 -1.85 2.91
N PRO A 104 -14.19 -1.70 3.52
CA PRO A 104 -13.98 -0.66 4.52
C PRO A 104 -13.71 0.70 3.89
N LEU A 105 -13.94 1.76 4.67
CA LEU A 105 -13.40 3.08 4.39
C LEU A 105 -11.92 3.13 4.74
N LEU A 106 -11.14 3.99 4.06
CA LEU A 106 -9.73 4.22 4.42
C LEU A 106 -9.58 4.61 5.91
N GLN A 107 -10.44 5.48 6.42
CA GLN A 107 -10.43 5.89 7.83
C GLN A 107 -10.58 4.71 8.79
N GLU A 108 -11.42 3.72 8.49
CA GLU A 108 -11.62 2.53 9.33
C GLU A 108 -10.37 1.65 9.38
N VAL A 109 -9.67 1.54 8.23
CA VAL A 109 -8.38 0.84 8.18
C VAL A 109 -7.34 1.57 9.03
N LEU A 110 -7.22 2.90 8.87
CA LEU A 110 -6.29 3.70 9.67
C LEU A 110 -6.56 3.56 11.18
N GLU A 111 -7.83 3.59 11.59
CA GLU A 111 -8.24 3.40 13.00
C GLU A 111 -7.84 2.01 13.52
N ALA A 112 -8.02 0.96 12.71
CA ALA A 112 -7.72 -0.42 13.10
C ALA A 112 -6.22 -0.68 13.32
N ILE A 113 -5.34 0.05 12.61
CA ILE A 113 -3.88 -0.19 12.64
C ILE A 113 -3.10 0.88 13.40
N ARG A 114 -3.71 2.03 13.73
CA ARG A 114 -3.04 3.16 14.36
C ARG A 114 -2.27 2.77 15.62
N GLY A 115 -0.98 3.16 15.68
CA GLY A 115 -0.07 2.84 16.78
C GLY A 115 0.41 1.38 16.79
N ARG A 116 0.00 0.56 15.81
CA ARG A 116 0.35 -0.87 15.72
C ARG A 116 1.16 -1.21 14.47
N ALA A 117 0.90 -0.52 13.35
CA ALA A 117 1.60 -0.75 12.08
C ALA A 117 1.73 0.53 11.25
N LEU A 118 2.71 0.54 10.36
CA LEU A 118 2.84 1.49 9.25
C LEU A 118 1.85 1.10 8.15
N ILE A 119 1.50 2.06 7.27
CA ILE A 119 0.63 1.79 6.13
C ILE A 119 1.21 2.30 4.82
N LYS A 120 1.18 1.45 3.78
CA LYS A 120 1.34 1.86 2.39
C LYS A 120 -0.05 1.96 1.76
N VAL A 121 -0.37 3.12 1.20
CA VAL A 121 -1.68 3.38 0.57
C VAL A 121 -1.46 3.55 -0.92
N GLU A 122 -1.97 2.62 -1.74
CA GLU A 122 -1.98 2.77 -3.18
C GLU A 122 -3.23 3.54 -3.62
N ILE A 123 -3.05 4.67 -4.30
CA ILE A 123 -4.15 5.37 -4.97
C ILE A 123 -4.36 4.74 -6.34
N LYS A 124 -5.52 4.09 -6.53
CA LYS A 124 -5.96 3.51 -7.80
C LYS A 124 -6.62 4.59 -8.64
N ASN A 125 -5.92 5.07 -9.67
CA ASN A 125 -6.38 6.12 -10.56
C ASN A 125 -6.66 5.62 -11.98
N ASP A 126 -6.87 4.32 -12.12
CA ASP A 126 -7.15 3.62 -13.36
C ASP A 126 -8.48 2.83 -13.27
N PRO A 127 -9.19 2.55 -14.36
CA PRO A 127 -9.00 3.06 -15.72
C PRO A 127 -9.49 4.52 -15.88
N SER A 128 -10.23 5.04 -14.92
CA SER A 128 -10.79 6.40 -14.96
C SER A 128 -10.20 7.25 -13.85
N PRO A 129 -9.44 8.31 -14.17
CA PRO A 129 -8.89 9.20 -13.18
C PRO A 129 -9.96 9.83 -12.27
N SER A 130 -9.67 9.88 -10.98
CA SER A 130 -10.48 10.53 -9.95
C SER A 130 -9.79 11.82 -9.52
N GLU A 131 -10.15 12.94 -10.12
CA GLU A 131 -9.54 14.24 -9.85
C GLU A 131 -9.64 14.61 -8.35
N GLY A 132 -8.52 15.02 -7.75
CA GLY A 132 -8.44 15.44 -6.35
C GLY A 132 -8.39 14.31 -5.32
N ILE A 133 -8.38 13.05 -5.73
CA ILE A 133 -8.34 11.91 -4.79
C ILE A 133 -7.09 11.93 -3.89
N GLU A 134 -5.96 12.42 -4.40
CA GLU A 134 -4.70 12.55 -3.67
C GLU A 134 -4.83 13.50 -2.47
N GLN A 135 -5.54 14.62 -2.65
CA GLN A 135 -5.80 15.57 -1.57
C GLN A 135 -6.73 14.95 -0.51
N GLU A 136 -7.77 14.25 -0.94
CA GLU A 136 -8.71 13.57 -0.04
C GLU A 136 -8.01 12.50 0.81
N VAL A 137 -7.14 11.68 0.18
CA VAL A 137 -6.32 10.67 0.88
C VAL A 137 -5.40 11.33 1.90
N ALA A 138 -4.69 12.41 1.51
CA ALA A 138 -3.82 13.15 2.41
C ALA A 138 -4.59 13.72 3.62
N ASP A 139 -5.79 14.26 3.39
CA ASP A 139 -6.63 14.83 4.44
C ASP A 139 -7.14 13.77 5.42
N VAL A 140 -7.50 12.56 4.93
CA VAL A 140 -7.87 11.44 5.81
C VAL A 140 -6.68 11.01 6.65
N ILE A 141 -5.50 10.80 6.07
CA ILE A 141 -4.28 10.42 6.80
C ILE A 141 -3.92 11.47 7.86
N ARG A 142 -3.99 12.77 7.51
CA ARG A 142 -3.70 13.89 8.43
C ARG A 142 -4.69 13.94 9.60
N ARG A 143 -5.98 13.79 9.34
CA ARG A 143 -7.02 13.75 10.41
C ARG A 143 -6.78 12.62 11.41
N HIS A 144 -6.23 11.49 10.95
CA HIS A 144 -5.89 10.36 11.81
C HIS A 144 -4.49 10.47 12.44
N ARG A 145 -3.73 11.56 12.15
CA ARG A 145 -2.36 11.79 12.66
C ARG A 145 -1.40 10.65 12.32
N MET A 146 -1.49 10.14 11.10
CA MET A 146 -0.66 9.03 10.62
C MET A 146 0.30 9.45 9.49
N GLU A 147 0.58 10.76 9.33
CA GLU A 147 1.47 11.27 8.27
C GLU A 147 2.87 10.64 8.32
N ASP A 148 3.41 10.44 9.54
CA ASP A 148 4.73 9.82 9.72
C ASP A 148 4.69 8.28 9.61
N ASP A 149 3.50 7.68 9.67
CA ASP A 149 3.24 6.24 9.60
C ASP A 149 2.73 5.78 8.23
N ALA A 150 2.52 6.71 7.29
CA ALA A 150 1.96 6.43 5.97
C ALA A 150 2.97 6.73 4.84
N LEU A 151 2.96 5.86 3.81
CA LEU A 151 3.59 6.07 2.52
C LEU A 151 2.51 5.91 1.45
N VAL A 152 2.27 6.96 0.66
CA VAL A 152 1.28 6.93 -0.42
C VAL A 152 1.97 6.66 -1.74
N MET A 153 1.41 5.75 -2.53
CA MET A 153 1.99 5.34 -3.81
C MET A 153 0.91 5.22 -4.90
N SER A 154 1.33 5.31 -6.15
CA SER A 154 0.46 5.12 -7.31
C SER A 154 1.26 4.74 -8.56
N PHE A 155 0.61 4.04 -9.50
CA PHE A 155 1.09 3.88 -10.88
C PHE A 155 0.90 5.17 -11.70
N ASP A 156 -0.03 6.05 -11.31
CA ASP A 156 -0.11 7.40 -11.88
C ASP A 156 0.88 8.32 -11.15
N HIS A 157 2.07 8.47 -11.72
CA HIS A 157 3.14 9.28 -11.12
C HIS A 157 2.78 10.78 -11.07
N ARG A 158 1.79 11.26 -11.85
CA ARG A 158 1.31 12.65 -11.77
C ARG A 158 0.60 12.91 -10.44
N ILE A 159 -0.23 11.96 -9.99
CA ILE A 159 -0.87 12.02 -8.65
C ILE A 159 0.18 12.14 -7.54
N ILE A 160 1.29 11.39 -7.64
CA ILE A 160 2.37 11.47 -6.64
C ILE A 160 3.01 12.86 -6.60
N ARG A 161 3.17 13.49 -7.77
CA ARG A 161 3.67 14.85 -7.86
C ARG A 161 2.69 15.88 -7.29
N GLU A 162 1.39 15.73 -7.55
CA GLU A 162 0.32 16.58 -7.02
C GLU A 162 0.21 16.43 -5.50
N LEU A 163 0.23 15.19 -5.01
CA LEU A 163 0.26 14.88 -3.58
C LEU A 163 1.44 15.54 -2.85
N ARG A 164 2.63 15.58 -3.47
CA ARG A 164 3.81 16.26 -2.89
C ARG A 164 3.53 17.74 -2.64
N SER A 165 2.79 18.40 -3.52
CA SER A 165 2.42 19.81 -3.36
C SER A 165 1.35 20.00 -2.27
N ALA A 166 0.38 19.07 -2.19
CA ALA A 166 -0.74 19.11 -1.26
C ALA A 166 -0.34 18.70 0.17
N ALA A 167 0.55 17.71 0.31
CA ALA A 167 0.97 17.13 1.58
C ALA A 167 2.50 16.94 1.66
N PRO A 168 3.29 18.03 1.79
CA PRO A 168 4.74 17.98 1.67
C PRO A 168 5.46 17.13 2.76
N ARG A 169 4.78 16.80 3.87
CA ARG A 169 5.31 15.92 4.92
C ARG A 169 5.10 14.44 4.66
N LEU A 170 4.12 14.08 3.84
CA LEU A 170 3.76 12.70 3.59
C LEU A 170 4.83 12.00 2.73
N ALA A 171 5.22 10.78 3.11
CA ALA A 171 6.10 9.96 2.29
C ALA A 171 5.38 9.47 1.04
N THR A 172 6.07 9.47 -0.10
CA THR A 172 5.48 9.10 -1.38
C THR A 172 6.36 8.14 -2.17
N GLY A 173 5.74 7.27 -2.98
CA GLY A 173 6.43 6.32 -3.84
C GLY A 173 5.80 6.23 -5.23
N ILE A 174 6.62 5.98 -6.25
CA ILE A 174 6.15 5.64 -7.59
C ILE A 174 6.08 4.13 -7.76
N LEU A 175 4.91 3.62 -8.21
CA LEU A 175 4.74 2.21 -8.59
C LEU A 175 5.07 2.01 -10.07
N TYR A 176 5.76 0.91 -10.37
CA TYR A 176 5.99 0.50 -11.75
C TYR A 176 6.36 -0.99 -11.87
N ALA A 177 6.05 -1.58 -13.04
CA ALA A 177 6.33 -2.97 -13.38
C ALA A 177 7.09 -3.02 -14.73
N ALA A 178 8.31 -2.48 -14.72
CA ALA A 178 9.15 -2.40 -15.89
C ALA A 178 10.63 -2.19 -15.53
N ARG A 179 11.54 -2.50 -16.44
CA ARG A 179 12.94 -2.09 -16.37
C ARG A 179 13.06 -0.70 -16.99
N LEU A 180 13.02 0.33 -16.15
CA LEU A 180 13.13 1.72 -16.63
C LEU A 180 14.58 2.06 -17.01
N VAL A 181 14.76 2.93 -17.98
CA VAL A 181 16.08 3.44 -18.40
C VAL A 181 16.70 4.30 -17.28
N ASP A 182 15.87 5.15 -16.65
CA ASP A 182 16.28 6.00 -15.51
C ASP A 182 15.15 6.07 -14.46
N PRO A 183 15.10 5.11 -13.51
CA PRO A 183 14.13 5.11 -12.44
C PRO A 183 14.30 6.26 -11.46
N ILE A 184 15.55 6.78 -11.33
CA ILE A 184 15.83 7.92 -10.44
C ILE A 184 15.24 9.20 -11.02
N ALA A 185 15.38 9.42 -12.33
CA ALA A 185 14.74 10.56 -13.00
C ALA A 185 13.21 10.48 -12.91
N ALA A 186 12.62 9.28 -13.04
CA ALA A 186 11.19 9.09 -12.85
C ALA A 186 10.73 9.48 -11.44
N ALA A 187 11.41 9.00 -10.39
CA ALA A 187 11.11 9.37 -9.00
C ALA A 187 11.28 10.88 -8.74
N ARG A 188 12.36 11.48 -9.25
CA ARG A 188 12.59 12.93 -9.13
C ARG A 188 11.53 13.75 -9.84
N GLY A 189 11.09 13.31 -11.04
CA GLY A 189 10.00 13.96 -11.79
C GLY A 189 8.68 13.98 -11.04
N ALA A 190 8.42 12.93 -10.26
CA ALA A 190 7.27 12.81 -9.37
C ALA A 190 7.51 13.43 -7.97
N ALA A 191 8.73 13.87 -7.66
CA ALA A 191 9.17 14.28 -6.32
C ALA A 191 8.91 13.20 -5.25
N ALA A 192 9.04 11.91 -5.62
CA ALA A 192 8.82 10.76 -4.75
C ALA A 192 10.02 10.49 -3.85
N ASP A 193 9.76 9.85 -2.71
CA ASP A 193 10.76 9.42 -1.72
C ASP A 193 11.17 7.96 -1.91
N ALA A 194 10.43 7.18 -2.73
CA ALA A 194 10.65 5.75 -2.92
C ALA A 194 10.31 5.25 -4.32
N LEU A 195 11.00 4.17 -4.70
CA LEU A 195 10.67 3.30 -5.82
C LEU A 195 9.88 2.09 -5.28
N CYS A 196 8.69 1.84 -5.82
CA CYS A 196 7.86 0.67 -5.50
C CYS A 196 7.80 -0.21 -6.77
N VAL A 197 8.73 -1.13 -6.91
CA VAL A 197 8.97 -1.86 -8.16
C VAL A 197 8.53 -3.31 -8.06
N ASP A 198 8.00 -3.87 -9.15
CA ASP A 198 7.81 -5.33 -9.27
C ASP A 198 9.15 -6.05 -9.08
N TRP A 199 9.19 -7.04 -8.21
CA TRP A 199 10.40 -7.74 -7.78
C TRP A 199 11.17 -8.42 -8.92
N GLY A 200 10.51 -8.74 -10.04
CA GLY A 200 11.17 -9.28 -11.23
C GLY A 200 12.12 -8.31 -11.91
N TYR A 201 12.02 -7.00 -11.59
CA TYR A 201 12.84 -5.94 -12.18
C TYR A 201 13.87 -5.34 -11.22
N VAL A 202 13.96 -5.86 -9.98
CA VAL A 202 14.94 -5.38 -9.00
C VAL A 202 16.27 -6.10 -9.12
N ASP A 203 17.36 -5.35 -9.05
CA ASP A 203 18.73 -5.85 -8.97
C ASP A 203 19.58 -4.97 -8.03
N ARG A 204 20.84 -5.38 -7.79
CA ARG A 204 21.76 -4.67 -6.89
C ARG A 204 22.02 -3.25 -7.34
N ASP A 205 22.22 -3.04 -8.64
CA ASP A 205 22.53 -1.73 -9.19
C ASP A 205 21.39 -0.73 -8.98
N LEU A 206 20.13 -1.16 -9.19
CA LEU A 206 18.95 -0.35 -8.88
C LEU A 206 18.91 0.05 -7.41
N VAL A 207 19.08 -0.92 -6.49
CA VAL A 207 19.03 -0.66 -5.04
C VAL A 207 20.12 0.32 -4.62
N ASP A 208 21.38 0.04 -5.01
CA ASP A 208 22.52 0.89 -4.65
C ASP A 208 22.39 2.31 -5.24
N THR A 209 21.89 2.44 -6.48
CA THR A 209 21.70 3.72 -7.13
C THR A 209 20.56 4.52 -6.49
N ALA A 210 19.45 3.87 -6.16
CA ALA A 210 18.33 4.49 -5.45
C ALA A 210 18.78 4.98 -4.06
N HIS A 211 19.49 4.16 -3.30
CA HIS A 211 19.99 4.53 -1.97
C HIS A 211 20.99 5.69 -2.04
N ARG A 212 21.92 5.72 -3.02
CA ARG A 212 22.81 6.88 -3.24
C ARG A 212 22.02 8.15 -3.57
N ALA A 213 20.88 8.03 -4.25
CA ALA A 213 19.99 9.16 -4.56
C ALA A 213 19.06 9.55 -3.38
N GLY A 214 19.14 8.86 -2.25
CA GLY A 214 18.30 9.09 -1.07
C GLY A 214 16.91 8.44 -1.14
N LEU A 215 16.62 7.64 -2.18
CA LEU A 215 15.32 6.97 -2.37
C LEU A 215 15.26 5.62 -1.65
N GLY A 216 14.08 5.28 -1.13
CA GLY A 216 13.78 3.92 -0.66
C GLY A 216 13.45 2.98 -1.83
N VAL A 217 13.63 1.66 -1.62
CA VAL A 217 13.26 0.63 -2.59
C VAL A 217 12.35 -0.39 -1.94
N PHE A 218 11.12 -0.50 -2.43
CA PHE A 218 10.12 -1.46 -1.98
C PHE A 218 9.72 -2.36 -3.13
N VAL A 219 9.64 -3.67 -2.88
CA VAL A 219 9.27 -4.64 -3.92
C VAL A 219 7.92 -5.30 -3.63
N TRP A 220 7.21 -5.70 -4.68
CA TRP A 220 5.89 -6.33 -4.66
C TRP A 220 5.70 -7.26 -5.86
N THR A 221 4.84 -8.27 -5.86
CA THR A 221 4.37 -9.01 -4.68
C THR A 221 5.18 -10.28 -4.59
N VAL A 222 5.80 -10.57 -3.45
CA VAL A 222 6.76 -11.67 -3.31
C VAL A 222 6.24 -12.69 -2.30
N ASP A 223 5.81 -13.86 -2.79
CA ASP A 223 5.19 -14.92 -1.98
C ASP A 223 6.05 -16.20 -1.87
N ASP A 224 7.22 -16.22 -2.51
CA ASP A 224 8.17 -17.32 -2.47
C ASP A 224 9.32 -17.02 -1.52
N GLU A 225 9.69 -18.00 -0.67
CA GLU A 225 10.74 -17.83 0.34
C GLU A 225 12.11 -17.49 -0.24
N GLN A 226 12.50 -18.13 -1.35
CA GLN A 226 13.81 -17.89 -1.98
C GLN A 226 13.84 -16.47 -2.60
N ALA A 227 12.74 -16.05 -3.21
CA ALA A 227 12.58 -14.70 -3.76
C ALA A 227 12.61 -13.64 -2.65
N ILE A 228 11.94 -13.87 -1.50
CA ILE A 228 12.00 -12.97 -0.33
C ILE A 228 13.44 -12.84 0.16
N ARG A 229 14.16 -13.95 0.38
CA ARG A 229 15.56 -13.94 0.81
C ARG A 229 16.44 -13.20 -0.20
N ARG A 230 16.30 -13.50 -1.50
CA ARG A 230 17.04 -12.79 -2.55
C ARG A 230 16.80 -11.29 -2.51
N CYS A 231 15.56 -10.84 -2.41
CA CYS A 231 15.24 -9.41 -2.33
C CYS A 231 15.83 -8.76 -1.07
N ALA A 232 15.75 -9.44 0.08
CA ALA A 232 16.35 -8.97 1.32
C ALA A 232 17.89 -8.87 1.21
N ASP A 233 18.56 -9.86 0.59
CA ASP A 233 20.00 -9.85 0.34
C ASP A 233 20.41 -8.72 -0.64
N LEU A 234 19.54 -8.29 -1.54
CA LEU A 234 19.76 -7.10 -2.37
C LEU A 234 19.70 -5.80 -1.55
N GLY A 235 19.18 -5.83 -0.33
CA GLY A 235 19.10 -4.69 0.55
C GLY A 235 17.90 -3.78 0.28
N VAL A 236 16.79 -4.31 -0.26
CA VAL A 236 15.56 -3.53 -0.40
C VAL A 236 15.01 -3.10 0.97
N ASP A 237 14.38 -1.93 1.04
CA ASP A 237 13.83 -1.38 2.30
C ASP A 237 12.56 -2.11 2.75
N GLY A 238 11.79 -2.68 1.80
CA GLY A 238 10.60 -3.46 2.15
C GLY A 238 10.15 -4.44 1.08
N ILE A 239 9.49 -5.50 1.53
CA ILE A 239 8.93 -6.57 0.70
C ILE A 239 7.45 -6.73 1.01
N THR A 240 6.61 -6.54 -0.01
CA THR A 240 5.16 -6.71 0.08
C THR A 240 4.79 -8.15 -0.33
N SER A 241 4.03 -8.85 0.54
CA SER A 241 3.64 -10.26 0.32
C SER A 241 2.21 -10.52 0.76
N ASN A 242 1.55 -11.46 0.09
CA ASN A 242 0.26 -12.01 0.50
C ASN A 242 0.40 -12.96 1.71
N ASP A 243 1.58 -13.60 1.85
CA ASP A 243 1.86 -14.57 2.92
C ASP A 243 2.47 -13.88 4.14
N THR A 244 1.61 -13.36 5.00
CA THR A 244 2.01 -12.64 6.21
C THR A 244 2.75 -13.50 7.23
N ARG A 245 2.48 -14.82 7.30
CA ARG A 245 3.22 -15.73 8.19
C ARG A 245 4.66 -15.92 7.68
N LEU A 246 4.81 -16.05 6.37
CA LEU A 246 6.12 -16.23 5.75
C LEU A 246 6.99 -14.97 5.95
N ILE A 247 6.47 -13.77 5.66
CA ILE A 247 7.25 -12.54 5.86
C ILE A 247 7.52 -12.24 7.34
N ALA A 248 6.58 -12.51 8.24
CA ALA A 248 6.81 -12.36 9.68
C ALA A 248 7.92 -13.29 10.18
N ARG A 249 7.96 -14.54 9.71
CA ARG A 249 9.02 -15.50 10.04
C ARG A 249 10.39 -15.10 9.50
N LEU A 250 10.44 -14.58 8.26
CA LEU A 250 11.71 -14.28 7.60
C LEU A 250 12.24 -12.87 7.92
N LEU A 251 11.38 -11.89 8.12
CA LEU A 251 11.72 -10.46 8.25
C LEU A 251 11.30 -9.86 9.60
N GLY A 252 10.50 -10.58 10.39
CA GLY A 252 9.89 -10.12 11.64
C GLY A 252 10.79 -10.15 12.88
N GLY A 253 12.08 -10.39 12.75
CA GLY A 253 13.00 -10.46 13.89
C GLY A 253 13.15 -9.12 14.62
N ALA A 254 12.68 -9.13 15.90
CA ALA A 254 12.82 -8.19 17.02
C ALA A 254 12.59 -6.69 16.75
#